data_8907c3655c175e3ca1a2802278678cd8
#
_entry.id   8907c3655c175e3ca1a2802278678cd8
#
_cell.length_a   1.000
_cell.length_b   1.000
_cell.length_c   1.000
_cell.angle_alpha   90.00
_cell.angle_beta   90.00
_cell.angle_gamma   90.00
#
_symmetry.space_group_name_H-M   'P 1'
#
loop_
_entity.id
_entity.type
_entity.pdbx_description
1 polymer ?
#
loop_
_entity_poly.entity_id
_entity_poly.type
_entity_poly.pdbx_seq_one_letter_code
_entity_poly.pdbx_strand_id
1 'polypeptide(L)'
;MSNERERLEDLQRIAKFRLLDDDFMTKCFEKHPKCVELVLRVIMGDNSITLKDEYSQTQYLIKNLQGRDVRFDIHAVDMDRSEYDLEIQRSKRGAGAHRARYNSSLMDANQIDSGDYGENLSDTYVIFITEYDVLNKGKAIYKIERYIDGENLFHDGAHIIYVNGSFVDDESAIGRLMHDFRCSNPDNMYYQILADRARFFKKTEEGEQIMCKMMEDMRNTAAQKAAINKELANIKALMETMKMSAEQAMKALKVPASEFKKYMAML
;
A
#
# COMPACT_ATOMS: atom_id res chain seq x y z
N MET A 1 34.41 7.57 3.08
CA MET A 1 33.94 8.15 4.39
C MET A 1 32.47 8.61 4.36
N SER A 2 32.01 9.44 3.42
CA SER A 2 30.57 9.82 3.32
C SER A 2 29.67 8.61 3.06
N ASN A 3 30.00 7.80 2.07
CA ASN A 3 29.20 6.64 1.62
C ASN A 3 29.09 5.53 2.68
N GLU A 4 30.14 5.34 3.48
CA GLU A 4 30.19 4.31 4.53
C GLU A 4 29.36 4.71 5.76
N ARG A 5 29.34 5.99 6.08
CA ARG A 5 28.48 6.53 7.14
C ARG A 5 26.99 6.46 6.77
N GLU A 6 26.65 6.81 5.52
CA GLU A 6 25.29 6.69 5.01
C GLU A 6 24.82 5.24 5.03
N ARG A 7 25.66 4.30 4.61
CA ARG A 7 25.35 2.87 4.68
C ARG A 7 25.05 2.40 6.10
N LEU A 8 25.86 2.81 7.09
CA LEU A 8 25.62 2.46 8.49
C LEU A 8 24.31 3.03 9.02
N GLU A 9 23.99 4.28 8.66
CA GLU A 9 22.71 4.91 9.01
C GLU A 9 21.53 4.18 8.36
N ASP A 10 21.66 3.73 7.11
CA ASP A 10 20.63 2.95 6.42
C ASP A 10 20.44 1.58 7.09
N LEU A 11 21.49 0.86 7.44
CA LEU A 11 21.40 -0.43 8.15
C LEU A 11 20.70 -0.27 9.52
N GLN A 12 20.98 0.80 10.25
CA GLN A 12 20.29 1.09 11.52
C GLN A 12 18.80 1.38 11.32
N ARG A 13 18.40 1.98 10.19
CA ARG A 13 16.98 2.22 9.84
C ARG A 13 16.32 0.92 9.41
N ILE A 14 16.97 0.13 8.55
CA ILE A 14 16.49 -1.17 8.07
C ILE A 14 16.21 -2.11 9.25
N ALA A 15 17.08 -2.13 10.26
CA ALA A 15 16.88 -2.94 11.46
C ALA A 15 15.56 -2.61 12.21
N LYS A 16 15.07 -1.37 12.10
CA LYS A 16 13.85 -0.90 12.76
C LYS A 16 12.59 -1.09 11.92
N PHE A 17 12.69 -1.43 10.64
CA PHE A 17 11.51 -1.63 9.79
C PHE A 17 10.61 -2.75 10.31
N ARG A 18 9.32 -2.58 10.12
CA ARG A 18 8.25 -3.50 10.49
C ARG A 18 7.43 -3.82 9.23
N LEU A 19 6.68 -4.90 9.24
CA LEU A 19 5.75 -5.19 8.14
C LEU A 19 4.63 -4.14 8.01
N LEU A 20 4.43 -3.30 9.02
CA LEU A 20 3.57 -2.11 8.93
C LEU A 20 4.19 -0.95 8.14
N ASP A 21 5.48 -1.00 7.82
CA ASP A 21 6.13 0.01 7.00
C ASP A 21 6.02 -0.43 5.53
N ASP A 22 5.25 0.33 4.75
CA ASP A 22 4.80 0.04 3.38
C ASP A 22 5.94 -0.47 2.46
N ASP A 23 7.04 0.29 2.35
CA ASP A 23 8.15 -0.09 1.47
C ASP A 23 8.81 -1.42 1.90
N PHE A 24 8.91 -1.67 3.22
CA PHE A 24 9.48 -2.93 3.73
C PHE A 24 8.54 -4.10 3.50
N MET A 25 7.24 -3.90 3.77
CA MET A 25 6.21 -4.88 3.49
C MET A 25 6.20 -5.26 2.00
N THR A 26 6.18 -4.26 1.11
CA THR A 26 6.26 -4.48 -0.34
C THR A 26 7.42 -5.39 -0.70
N LYS A 27 8.63 -5.16 -0.16
CA LYS A 27 9.79 -6.02 -0.40
C LYS A 27 9.65 -7.42 0.18
N CYS A 28 9.08 -7.55 1.37
CA CYS A 28 8.86 -8.86 1.98
C CYS A 28 7.86 -9.72 1.21
N PHE A 29 6.84 -9.11 0.61
CA PHE A 29 5.76 -9.82 -0.08
C PHE A 29 6.00 -9.94 -1.60
N GLU A 30 6.86 -9.10 -2.19
CA GLU A 30 7.18 -9.14 -3.61
C GLU A 30 7.68 -10.52 -4.04
N LYS A 31 7.00 -11.14 -5.03
CA LYS A 31 7.29 -12.49 -5.54
C LYS A 31 7.23 -13.61 -4.47
N HIS A 32 6.48 -13.39 -3.39
CA HIS A 32 6.28 -14.37 -2.32
C HIS A 32 4.80 -14.59 -2.00
N PRO A 33 4.03 -15.23 -2.90
CA PRO A 33 2.59 -15.44 -2.73
C PRO A 33 2.25 -16.19 -1.44
N LYS A 34 3.12 -17.06 -0.95
CA LYS A 34 2.92 -17.78 0.32
C LYS A 34 2.84 -16.87 1.56
N CYS A 35 3.52 -15.71 1.53
CA CYS A 35 3.37 -14.70 2.58
C CYS A 35 1.99 -14.06 2.54
N VAL A 36 1.50 -13.74 1.33
CA VAL A 36 0.16 -13.18 1.11
C VAL A 36 -0.91 -14.19 1.50
N GLU A 37 -0.78 -15.46 1.08
CA GLU A 37 -1.70 -16.55 1.47
C GLU A 37 -1.82 -16.67 2.99
N LEU A 38 -0.68 -16.67 3.71
CA LEU A 38 -0.70 -16.73 5.17
C LEU A 38 -1.52 -15.59 5.77
N VAL A 39 -1.27 -14.35 5.32
CA VAL A 39 -1.96 -13.17 5.83
C VAL A 39 -3.44 -13.26 5.55
N LEU A 40 -3.84 -13.61 4.32
CA LEU A 40 -5.25 -13.77 3.94
C LEU A 40 -5.92 -14.88 4.75
N ARG A 41 -5.30 -16.06 4.88
CA ARG A 41 -5.83 -17.18 5.67
C ARG A 41 -6.11 -16.79 7.12
N VAL A 42 -5.20 -16.05 7.74
CA VAL A 42 -5.38 -15.59 9.13
C VAL A 42 -6.48 -14.54 9.24
N ILE A 43 -6.54 -13.56 8.33
CA ILE A 43 -7.56 -12.49 8.36
C ILE A 43 -8.95 -13.03 8.06
N MET A 44 -9.06 -13.90 7.06
CA MET A 44 -10.33 -14.48 6.62
C MET A 44 -10.80 -15.60 7.57
N GLY A 45 -9.88 -16.25 8.29
CA GLY A 45 -10.14 -17.44 9.08
C GLY A 45 -10.36 -18.69 8.20
N ASP A 46 -9.82 -18.68 6.99
CA ASP A 46 -9.98 -19.73 5.99
C ASP A 46 -8.61 -20.24 5.50
N ASN A 47 -8.29 -21.47 5.87
CA ASN A 47 -7.04 -22.13 5.50
C ASN A 47 -7.04 -22.69 4.06
N SER A 48 -8.18 -22.69 3.38
CA SER A 48 -8.30 -23.20 2.01
C SER A 48 -7.80 -22.23 0.95
N ILE A 49 -7.72 -20.94 1.27
CA ILE A 49 -7.26 -19.88 0.35
C ILE A 49 -5.90 -20.27 -0.24
N THR A 50 -5.86 -20.37 -1.55
CA THR A 50 -4.65 -20.66 -2.32
C THR A 50 -4.58 -19.68 -3.48
N LEU A 51 -3.50 -18.92 -3.55
CA LEU A 51 -3.33 -17.91 -4.58
C LEU A 51 -2.80 -18.52 -5.88
N LYS A 52 -3.17 -17.91 -6.99
CA LYS A 52 -2.53 -18.15 -8.28
C LYS A 52 -1.18 -17.43 -8.28
N ASP A 53 -0.08 -18.16 -8.46
CA ASP A 53 1.29 -17.61 -8.37
C ASP A 53 1.53 -16.41 -9.29
N GLU A 54 0.90 -16.38 -10.45
CA GLU A 54 1.04 -15.29 -11.45
C GLU A 54 0.25 -14.02 -11.07
N TYR A 55 -0.68 -14.11 -10.11
CA TYR A 55 -1.63 -13.03 -9.78
C TYR A 55 -1.44 -12.45 -8.37
N SER A 56 -0.29 -12.68 -7.73
CA SER A 56 0.09 -11.95 -6.50
C SER A 56 1.11 -10.88 -6.85
N GLN A 57 0.66 -9.61 -6.91
CA GLN A 57 1.48 -8.48 -7.33
C GLN A 57 1.51 -7.41 -6.25
N THR A 58 2.72 -6.89 -5.98
CA THR A 58 2.88 -5.70 -5.14
C THR A 58 2.87 -4.44 -6.01
N GLN A 59 2.40 -3.31 -5.45
CA GLN A 59 2.31 -2.03 -6.15
C GLN A 59 1.49 -2.10 -7.45
N TYR A 60 0.41 -2.87 -7.45
CA TYR A 60 -0.45 -3.08 -8.62
C TYR A 60 -1.26 -1.82 -8.95
N LEU A 61 -1.14 -1.34 -10.20
CA LEU A 61 -1.80 -0.13 -10.67
C LEU A 61 -3.11 -0.45 -11.39
N ILE A 62 -4.23 -0.09 -10.79
CA ILE A 62 -5.54 -0.09 -11.45
C ILE A 62 -5.78 1.27 -12.10
N LYS A 63 -6.01 1.24 -13.41
CA LYS A 63 -6.27 2.45 -14.19
C LYS A 63 -7.75 2.84 -14.14
N ASN A 64 -7.99 4.13 -13.99
CA ASN A 64 -9.30 4.72 -14.18
C ASN A 64 -9.29 5.62 -15.43
N LEU A 65 -10.09 5.27 -16.44
CA LEU A 65 -10.11 5.99 -17.71
C LEU A 65 -10.57 7.45 -17.60
N GLN A 66 -11.30 7.82 -16.56
CA GLN A 66 -11.89 9.15 -16.38
C GLN A 66 -11.52 9.83 -15.05
N GLY A 67 -10.71 9.19 -14.23
CA GLY A 67 -10.40 9.67 -12.89
C GLY A 67 -8.98 9.36 -12.44
N ARG A 68 -8.80 9.31 -11.12
CA ARG A 68 -7.51 9.01 -10.51
C ARG A 68 -7.27 7.51 -10.48
N ASP A 69 -6.14 7.07 -11.02
CA ASP A 69 -5.64 5.71 -10.85
C ASP A 69 -5.42 5.38 -9.37
N VAL A 70 -5.59 4.12 -9.02
CA VAL A 70 -5.28 3.61 -7.68
C VAL A 70 -4.14 2.61 -7.78
N ARG A 71 -3.22 2.69 -6.85
CA ARG A 71 -2.16 1.71 -6.68
C ARG A 71 -2.46 0.94 -5.40
N PHE A 72 -2.65 -0.36 -5.55
CA PHE A 72 -2.78 -1.30 -4.44
C PHE A 72 -1.40 -1.68 -3.91
N ASP A 73 -1.27 -1.81 -2.60
CA ASP A 73 -0.02 -2.27 -2.00
C ASP A 73 0.22 -3.73 -2.37
N ILE A 74 -0.78 -4.59 -2.24
CA ILE A 74 -0.77 -5.96 -2.73
C ILE A 74 -2.12 -6.26 -3.40
N HIS A 75 -2.08 -6.75 -4.64
CA HIS A 75 -3.22 -7.34 -5.33
C HIS A 75 -2.99 -8.85 -5.48
N ALA A 76 -3.99 -9.66 -5.17
CA ALA A 76 -3.92 -11.10 -5.29
C ALA A 76 -5.25 -11.67 -5.79
N VAL A 77 -5.16 -12.83 -6.47
CA VAL A 77 -6.32 -13.59 -6.94
C VAL A 77 -6.15 -15.05 -6.49
N ASP A 78 -7.19 -15.63 -5.91
CA ASP A 78 -7.16 -17.04 -5.51
C ASP A 78 -7.64 -17.99 -6.61
N MET A 79 -7.64 -19.29 -6.30
CA MET A 79 -8.06 -20.34 -7.25
C MET A 79 -9.56 -20.28 -7.56
N ASP A 80 -10.37 -19.70 -6.67
CA ASP A 80 -11.82 -19.51 -6.83
C ASP A 80 -12.16 -18.19 -7.54
N ARG A 81 -11.14 -17.45 -7.98
CA ARG A 81 -11.18 -16.14 -8.65
C ARG A 81 -11.54 -14.95 -7.74
N SER A 82 -11.64 -15.14 -6.44
CA SER A 82 -11.80 -14.00 -5.54
C SER A 82 -10.58 -13.08 -5.63
N GLU A 83 -10.81 -11.77 -5.63
CA GLU A 83 -9.76 -10.76 -5.72
C GLU A 83 -9.57 -10.04 -4.39
N TYR A 84 -8.32 -9.78 -4.05
CA TYR A 84 -7.91 -9.18 -2.81
C TYR A 84 -7.05 -7.94 -3.06
N ASP A 85 -7.46 -6.81 -2.49
CA ASP A 85 -6.66 -5.59 -2.31
C ASP A 85 -6.24 -5.51 -0.85
N LEU A 86 -4.95 -5.72 -0.56
CA LEU A 86 -4.40 -5.65 0.78
C LEU A 86 -3.58 -4.37 0.93
N GLU A 87 -4.04 -3.46 1.79
CA GLU A 87 -3.50 -2.13 2.01
C GLU A 87 -2.94 -1.96 3.41
N ILE A 88 -1.72 -1.44 3.53
CA ILE A 88 -1.13 -1.07 4.82
C ILE A 88 -1.29 0.42 5.07
N GLN A 89 -1.94 0.79 6.18
CA GLN A 89 -2.22 2.19 6.47
C GLN A 89 -1.76 2.60 7.87
N ARG A 90 -0.68 3.36 7.94
CA ARG A 90 -0.16 3.93 9.19
C ARG A 90 -0.88 5.20 9.60
N SER A 91 -1.47 5.92 8.64
CA SER A 91 -2.21 7.15 8.89
C SER A 91 -3.71 6.88 9.01
N LYS A 92 -4.36 7.47 10.03
CA LYS A 92 -5.82 7.39 10.18
C LYS A 92 -6.58 7.91 8.95
N ARG A 93 -6.01 8.88 8.21
CA ARG A 93 -6.64 9.45 7.01
C ARG A 93 -6.59 8.51 5.79
N GLY A 94 -5.65 7.57 5.77
CA GLY A 94 -5.44 6.66 4.63
C GLY A 94 -6.51 5.57 4.49
N ALA A 95 -7.15 5.16 5.60
CA ALA A 95 -8.11 4.07 5.66
C ALA A 95 -9.57 4.56 5.76
N GLY A 96 -9.92 5.66 5.09
CA GLY A 96 -11.27 6.19 5.12
C GLY A 96 -12.28 5.34 4.33
N ALA A 97 -13.53 5.27 4.81
CA ALA A 97 -14.61 4.48 4.18
C ALA A 97 -14.85 4.83 2.70
N HIS A 98 -14.71 6.09 2.32
CA HIS A 98 -14.83 6.50 0.92
C HIS A 98 -13.71 5.96 0.04
N ARG A 99 -12.48 5.87 0.56
CA ARG A 99 -11.35 5.24 -0.15
C ARG A 99 -11.58 3.74 -0.31
N ALA A 100 -12.01 3.06 0.75
CA ALA A 100 -12.31 1.64 0.69
C ALA A 100 -13.39 1.32 -0.37
N ARG A 101 -14.49 2.11 -0.37
CA ARG A 101 -15.52 1.99 -1.40
C ARG A 101 -14.99 2.29 -2.81
N TYR A 102 -14.11 3.28 -2.96
CA TYR A 102 -13.53 3.62 -4.26
C TYR A 102 -12.63 2.50 -4.79
N ASN A 103 -11.77 1.92 -3.94
CA ASN A 103 -10.96 0.77 -4.30
C ASN A 103 -11.82 -0.41 -4.74
N SER A 104 -12.86 -0.77 -3.96
CA SER A 104 -13.81 -1.84 -4.30
C SER A 104 -14.48 -1.61 -5.66
N SER A 105 -14.98 -0.39 -5.90
CA SER A 105 -15.63 -0.05 -7.19
C SER A 105 -14.67 -0.14 -8.38
N LEU A 106 -13.38 0.15 -8.18
CA LEU A 106 -12.38 0.02 -9.24
C LEU A 106 -12.00 -1.44 -9.50
N MET A 107 -11.96 -2.28 -8.47
CA MET A 107 -11.78 -3.72 -8.65
C MET A 107 -12.90 -4.28 -9.52
N ASP A 108 -14.15 -4.02 -9.15
CA ASP A 108 -15.33 -4.47 -9.91
C ASP A 108 -15.31 -3.95 -11.36
N ALA A 109 -15.00 -2.66 -11.55
CA ALA A 109 -14.96 -2.04 -12.87
C ALA A 109 -13.86 -2.61 -13.79
N ASN A 110 -12.79 -3.19 -13.23
CA ASN A 110 -11.71 -3.80 -14.00
C ASN A 110 -11.91 -5.30 -14.25
N GLN A 111 -12.90 -5.93 -13.63
CA GLN A 111 -13.30 -7.31 -13.92
C GLN A 111 -14.24 -7.42 -15.10
N ILE A 112 -14.95 -6.34 -15.44
CA ILE A 112 -15.98 -6.34 -16.48
C ILE A 112 -15.38 -5.97 -17.84
N ASP A 113 -15.52 -6.86 -18.81
CA ASP A 113 -15.22 -6.60 -20.21
C ASP A 113 -16.38 -5.89 -20.92
N SER A 114 -16.07 -5.21 -22.04
CA SER A 114 -17.09 -4.54 -22.85
C SER A 114 -18.13 -5.53 -23.38
N GLY A 115 -19.38 -5.38 -22.97
CA GLY A 115 -20.50 -6.26 -23.34
C GLY A 115 -20.85 -7.28 -22.26
N ASP A 116 -20.15 -7.34 -21.15
CA ASP A 116 -20.55 -8.12 -19.97
C ASP A 116 -21.56 -7.33 -19.13
N TYR A 117 -22.54 -8.03 -18.57
CA TYR A 117 -23.59 -7.43 -17.71
C TYR A 117 -23.28 -7.52 -16.21
N GLY A 118 -22.06 -7.96 -15.83
CA GLY A 118 -21.62 -8.05 -14.44
C GLY A 118 -22.18 -9.25 -13.66
N GLU A 119 -22.89 -10.17 -14.31
CA GLU A 119 -23.40 -11.39 -13.64
C GLU A 119 -22.28 -12.36 -13.23
N ASN A 120 -21.07 -12.19 -13.77
CA ASN A 120 -19.90 -13.03 -13.53
C ASN A 120 -18.82 -12.33 -12.68
N LEU A 121 -19.15 -11.24 -11.99
CA LEU A 121 -18.22 -10.61 -11.05
C LEU A 121 -17.78 -11.60 -9.98
N SER A 122 -16.49 -11.68 -9.76
CA SER A 122 -15.92 -12.47 -8.65
C SER A 122 -16.05 -11.70 -7.35
N ASP A 123 -16.00 -12.40 -6.23
CA ASP A 123 -15.94 -11.77 -4.92
C ASP A 123 -14.69 -10.89 -4.79
N THR A 124 -14.87 -9.67 -4.27
CA THR A 124 -13.80 -8.69 -4.07
C THR A 124 -13.64 -8.33 -2.61
N TYR A 125 -12.39 -8.28 -2.15
CA TYR A 125 -12.03 -7.99 -0.76
C TYR A 125 -11.05 -6.82 -0.70
N VAL A 126 -11.49 -5.69 -0.17
CA VAL A 126 -10.61 -4.56 0.17
C VAL A 126 -10.25 -4.66 1.63
N ILE A 127 -8.99 -4.96 1.94
CA ILE A 127 -8.50 -5.24 3.28
C ILE A 127 -7.52 -4.14 3.70
N PHE A 128 -7.89 -3.34 4.71
CA PHE A 128 -6.99 -2.37 5.32
C PHE A 128 -6.38 -2.94 6.60
N ILE A 129 -5.07 -3.17 6.64
CA ILE A 129 -4.33 -3.38 7.88
C ILE A 129 -3.86 -2.02 8.38
N THR A 130 -4.42 -1.57 9.50
CA THR A 130 -4.18 -0.22 10.02
C THR A 130 -3.30 -0.25 11.26
N GLU A 131 -2.38 0.70 11.43
CA GLU A 131 -1.51 0.76 12.62
C GLU A 131 -2.31 0.99 13.92
N TYR A 132 -3.48 1.65 13.80
CA TYR A 132 -4.36 1.98 14.94
C TYR A 132 -5.77 1.48 14.68
N ASP A 133 -6.54 1.29 15.75
CA ASP A 133 -7.98 1.01 15.65
C ASP A 133 -8.73 2.22 15.07
N VAL A 134 -8.95 2.22 13.76
CA VAL A 134 -9.61 3.36 13.06
C VAL A 134 -11.10 3.44 13.33
N LEU A 135 -11.73 2.35 13.77
CA LEU A 135 -13.17 2.30 14.12
C LEU A 135 -13.42 2.44 15.63
N ASN A 136 -12.37 2.43 16.45
CA ASN A 136 -12.40 2.63 17.91
C ASN A 136 -13.39 1.72 18.66
N LYS A 137 -13.52 0.45 18.26
CA LYS A 137 -14.40 -0.54 18.89
C LYS A 137 -13.66 -1.70 19.57
N GLY A 138 -12.32 -1.67 19.59
CA GLY A 138 -11.46 -2.65 20.25
C GLY A 138 -11.43 -4.04 19.62
N LYS A 139 -12.02 -4.24 18.43
CA LYS A 139 -12.00 -5.53 17.76
C LYS A 139 -10.72 -5.70 16.96
N ALA A 140 -10.30 -6.96 16.76
CA ALA A 140 -9.17 -7.31 15.89
C ALA A 140 -9.51 -7.09 14.42
N ILE A 141 -10.72 -7.47 14.00
CA ILE A 141 -11.21 -7.42 12.64
C ILE A 141 -12.61 -6.81 12.61
N TYR A 142 -12.84 -5.95 11.64
CA TYR A 142 -14.16 -5.39 11.32
C TYR A 142 -14.50 -5.77 9.89
N LYS A 143 -15.59 -6.51 9.69
CA LYS A 143 -16.18 -6.82 8.40
C LYS A 143 -17.29 -5.81 8.12
N ILE A 144 -17.23 -5.16 6.96
CA ILE A 144 -18.22 -4.18 6.50
C ILE A 144 -18.99 -4.83 5.37
N GLU A 145 -20.26 -5.04 5.59
CA GLU A 145 -21.17 -5.74 4.69
C GLU A 145 -22.38 -4.86 4.36
N ARG A 146 -23.07 -5.16 3.26
CA ARG A 146 -24.33 -4.52 2.88
C ARG A 146 -25.50 -5.37 3.33
N TYR A 147 -26.55 -4.70 3.77
CA TYR A 147 -27.76 -5.35 4.30
C TYR A 147 -29.01 -4.83 3.57
N ILE A 148 -29.98 -5.72 3.34
CA ILE A 148 -31.32 -5.39 2.89
C ILE A 148 -32.12 -4.95 4.12
N ASP A 149 -32.50 -3.67 4.16
CA ASP A 149 -33.27 -3.05 5.27
C ASP A 149 -32.69 -3.27 6.67
N GLY A 150 -31.36 -3.53 6.75
CA GLY A 150 -30.64 -3.73 8.00
C GLY A 150 -30.75 -5.14 8.60
N GLU A 151 -31.42 -6.07 7.95
CA GLU A 151 -31.70 -7.42 8.50
C GLU A 151 -30.86 -8.52 7.81
N ASN A 152 -31.00 -8.67 6.50
CA ASN A 152 -30.37 -9.75 5.75
C ASN A 152 -29.19 -9.25 4.93
N LEU A 153 -28.12 -10.06 4.83
CA LEU A 153 -26.99 -9.76 3.95
C LEU A 153 -27.46 -9.66 2.51
N PHE A 154 -26.91 -8.67 1.79
CA PHE A 154 -27.24 -8.45 0.37
C PHE A 154 -26.53 -9.45 -0.57
N HIS A 155 -25.43 -10.05 -0.11
CA HIS A 155 -24.65 -11.06 -0.85
C HIS A 155 -24.23 -10.62 -2.26
N ASP A 156 -23.71 -9.40 -2.36
CA ASP A 156 -23.24 -8.83 -3.63
C ASP A 156 -21.76 -9.13 -3.95
N GLY A 157 -21.08 -9.91 -3.12
CA GLY A 157 -19.70 -10.32 -3.33
C GLY A 157 -18.64 -9.22 -3.10
N ALA A 158 -19.03 -8.01 -2.68
CA ALA A 158 -18.09 -6.93 -2.41
C ALA A 158 -17.89 -6.69 -0.91
N HIS A 159 -16.69 -6.96 -0.42
CA HIS A 159 -16.36 -6.97 0.99
C HIS A 159 -15.29 -5.93 1.34
N ILE A 160 -15.45 -5.25 2.49
CA ILE A 160 -14.43 -4.36 3.04
C ILE A 160 -14.07 -4.85 4.44
N ILE A 161 -12.78 -5.03 4.70
CA ILE A 161 -12.27 -5.54 5.97
C ILE A 161 -11.26 -4.55 6.56
N TYR A 162 -11.44 -4.20 7.82
CA TYR A 162 -10.43 -3.47 8.57
C TYR A 162 -9.79 -4.38 9.60
N VAL A 163 -8.47 -4.43 9.60
CA VAL A 163 -7.66 -5.17 10.57
C VAL A 163 -6.97 -4.17 11.48
N ASN A 164 -7.22 -4.28 12.76
CA ASN A 164 -6.65 -3.42 13.79
C ASN A 164 -5.23 -3.87 14.14
N GLY A 165 -4.22 -3.21 13.57
CA GLY A 165 -2.82 -3.52 13.84
C GLY A 165 -2.36 -3.21 15.27
N SER A 166 -3.14 -2.47 16.06
CA SER A 166 -2.86 -2.28 17.50
C SER A 166 -3.43 -3.38 18.40
N PHE A 167 -4.21 -4.33 17.84
CA PHE A 167 -4.77 -5.43 18.60
C PHE A 167 -3.68 -6.33 19.20
N VAL A 168 -3.79 -6.66 20.47
CA VAL A 168 -2.83 -7.50 21.21
C VAL A 168 -3.57 -8.69 21.80
N ASP A 169 -3.21 -9.87 21.33
CA ASP A 169 -3.69 -11.16 21.82
C ASP A 169 -2.76 -12.27 21.30
N ASP A 170 -1.84 -12.71 22.11
CA ASP A 170 -0.83 -13.70 21.70
C ASP A 170 -1.39 -15.14 21.57
N GLU A 171 -2.64 -15.36 22.00
CA GLU A 171 -3.29 -16.67 21.90
C GLU A 171 -4.02 -16.83 20.55
N SER A 172 -4.54 -15.76 19.99
CA SER A 172 -5.23 -15.81 18.69
C SER A 172 -4.29 -15.70 17.49
N ALA A 173 -4.67 -16.34 16.39
CA ALA A 173 -3.92 -16.26 15.13
C ALA A 173 -3.78 -14.81 14.64
N ILE A 174 -4.85 -14.03 14.71
CA ILE A 174 -4.83 -12.63 14.28
C ILE A 174 -3.98 -11.74 15.20
N GLY A 175 -3.99 -11.98 16.50
CA GLY A 175 -3.16 -11.23 17.43
C GLY A 175 -1.67 -11.51 17.22
N ARG A 176 -1.28 -12.78 16.97
CA ARG A 176 0.08 -13.17 16.56
C ARG A 176 0.48 -12.53 15.23
N LEU A 177 -0.42 -12.48 14.26
CA LEU A 177 -0.15 -11.82 12.99
C LEU A 177 0.10 -10.32 13.19
N MET A 178 -0.74 -9.64 13.99
CA MET A 178 -0.55 -8.23 14.29
C MET A 178 0.69 -7.96 15.15
N HIS A 179 1.09 -8.90 16.00
CA HIS A 179 2.41 -8.85 16.66
C HIS A 179 3.52 -8.83 15.61
N ASP A 180 3.52 -9.76 14.66
CA ASP A 180 4.56 -9.86 13.62
C ASP A 180 4.59 -8.62 12.73
N PHE A 181 3.44 -8.04 12.42
CA PHE A 181 3.39 -6.78 11.67
C PHE A 181 4.01 -5.60 12.42
N ARG A 182 3.94 -5.58 13.76
CA ARG A 182 4.60 -4.57 14.60
C ARG A 182 6.04 -4.89 14.95
N CYS A 183 6.43 -6.17 14.83
CA CYS A 183 7.74 -6.64 15.27
C CYS A 183 8.85 -6.21 14.32
N SER A 184 9.89 -5.58 14.85
CA SER A 184 11.08 -5.23 14.06
C SER A 184 12.16 -6.32 14.07
N ASN A 185 12.15 -7.23 15.08
CA ASN A 185 13.11 -8.32 15.16
C ASN A 185 12.51 -9.63 14.64
N PRO A 186 13.01 -10.17 13.50
CA PRO A 186 12.47 -11.41 12.94
C PRO A 186 12.59 -12.63 13.86
N ASP A 187 13.50 -12.62 14.83
CA ASP A 187 13.66 -13.74 15.76
C ASP A 187 12.55 -13.81 16.82
N ASN A 188 11.75 -12.75 16.95
CA ASN A 188 10.63 -12.66 17.86
C ASN A 188 9.27 -12.84 17.16
N MET A 189 9.26 -13.10 15.86
CA MET A 189 8.01 -13.31 15.08
C MET A 189 7.46 -14.72 15.29
N TYR A 190 6.13 -14.83 15.30
CA TYR A 190 5.42 -16.10 15.43
C TYR A 190 5.34 -16.89 14.12
N TYR A 191 5.14 -16.20 12.99
CA TYR A 191 4.98 -16.84 11.70
C TYR A 191 6.32 -16.94 10.98
N GLN A 192 6.86 -18.17 10.92
CA GLN A 192 8.19 -18.45 10.39
C GLN A 192 8.41 -17.90 8.97
N ILE A 193 7.41 -18.01 8.10
CA ILE A 193 7.53 -17.55 6.72
C ILE A 193 7.72 -16.02 6.64
N LEU A 194 7.07 -15.26 7.52
CA LEU A 194 7.26 -13.80 7.62
C LEU A 194 8.60 -13.47 8.27
N ALA A 195 8.97 -14.21 9.32
CA ALA A 195 10.25 -14.08 9.99
C ALA A 195 11.42 -14.31 9.02
N ASP A 196 11.35 -15.33 8.17
CA ASP A 196 12.41 -15.65 7.21
C ASP A 196 12.55 -14.55 6.15
N ARG A 197 11.45 -13.98 5.68
CA ARG A 197 11.51 -12.83 4.76
C ARG A 197 12.11 -11.60 5.41
N ALA A 198 11.66 -11.26 6.60
CA ALA A 198 12.21 -10.14 7.36
C ALA A 198 13.70 -10.34 7.69
N ARG A 199 14.10 -11.58 8.06
CA ARG A 199 15.49 -11.95 8.33
C ARG A 199 16.36 -11.83 7.09
N PHE A 200 15.87 -12.27 5.92
CA PHE A 200 16.59 -12.13 4.67
C PHE A 200 17.00 -10.67 4.43
N PHE A 201 16.06 -9.73 4.48
CA PHE A 201 16.34 -8.33 4.20
C PHE A 201 17.15 -7.61 5.28
N LYS A 202 17.13 -8.10 6.52
CA LYS A 202 17.79 -7.43 7.65
C LYS A 202 19.12 -8.04 8.06
N LYS A 203 19.39 -9.30 7.70
CA LYS A 203 20.53 -10.06 8.24
C LYS A 203 21.35 -10.78 7.17
N THR A 204 21.00 -10.67 5.89
CA THR A 204 21.84 -11.21 4.81
C THR A 204 22.47 -10.07 4.01
N GLU A 205 23.67 -10.29 3.51
CA GLU A 205 24.38 -9.29 2.70
C GLU A 205 23.59 -8.87 1.46
N GLU A 206 22.98 -9.85 0.76
CA GLU A 206 22.14 -9.60 -0.40
C GLU A 206 20.89 -8.78 -0.04
N GLY A 207 20.17 -9.15 1.01
CA GLY A 207 18.98 -8.43 1.48
C GLY A 207 19.30 -7.01 1.92
N GLU A 208 20.39 -6.81 2.66
CA GLU A 208 20.86 -5.49 3.06
C GLU A 208 21.23 -4.60 1.86
N GLN A 209 21.86 -5.15 0.82
CA GLN A 209 22.18 -4.41 -0.40
C GLN A 209 20.90 -3.96 -1.12
N ILE A 210 19.91 -4.85 -1.25
CA ILE A 210 18.60 -4.51 -1.83
C ILE A 210 17.92 -3.38 -1.06
N MET A 211 17.92 -3.46 0.28
CA MET A 211 17.30 -2.47 1.13
C MET A 211 18.04 -1.12 1.12
N CYS A 212 19.37 -1.13 1.13
CA CYS A 212 20.17 0.10 1.01
C CYS A 212 19.89 0.81 -0.32
N LYS A 213 19.80 0.06 -1.43
CA LYS A 213 19.42 0.63 -2.72
C LYS A 213 18.00 1.23 -2.70
N MET A 214 17.05 0.55 -2.11
CA MET A 214 15.69 1.08 -1.93
C MET A 214 15.70 2.40 -1.14
N MET A 215 16.48 2.48 -0.06
CA MET A 215 16.62 3.71 0.74
C MET A 215 17.25 4.85 -0.08
N GLU A 216 18.23 4.56 -0.93
CA GLU A 216 18.80 5.52 -1.86
C GLU A 216 17.77 6.03 -2.87
N ASP A 217 17.01 5.13 -3.50
CA ASP A 217 15.95 5.47 -4.46
C ASP A 217 14.85 6.33 -3.81
N MET A 218 14.49 6.02 -2.57
CA MET A 218 13.55 6.83 -1.78
C MET A 218 14.09 8.25 -1.53
N ARG A 219 15.36 8.39 -1.12
CA ARG A 219 15.99 9.71 -0.93
C ARG A 219 16.01 10.52 -2.23
N ASN A 220 16.41 9.88 -3.34
CA ASN A 220 16.45 10.52 -4.64
C ASN A 220 15.06 11.00 -5.09
N THR A 221 14.04 10.16 -4.91
CA THR A 221 12.64 10.50 -5.22
C THR A 221 12.13 11.64 -4.35
N ALA A 222 12.43 11.62 -3.05
CA ALA A 222 12.05 12.68 -2.14
C ALA A 222 12.74 14.01 -2.49
N ALA A 223 14.04 13.98 -2.82
CA ALA A 223 14.79 15.15 -3.24
C ALA A 223 14.24 15.74 -4.55
N GLN A 224 13.91 14.90 -5.54
CA GLN A 224 13.28 15.34 -6.79
C GLN A 224 11.91 15.98 -6.55
N LYS A 225 11.06 15.36 -5.73
CA LYS A 225 9.75 15.94 -5.36
C LYS A 225 9.90 17.27 -4.63
N ALA A 226 10.86 17.39 -3.71
CA ALA A 226 11.12 18.64 -3.00
C ALA A 226 11.61 19.74 -3.95
N ALA A 227 12.47 19.43 -4.92
CA ALA A 227 12.93 20.35 -5.94
C ALA A 227 11.77 20.87 -6.82
N ILE A 228 10.91 19.93 -7.30
CA ILE A 228 9.73 20.28 -8.09
C ILE A 228 8.77 21.16 -7.30
N ASN A 229 8.48 20.83 -6.04
CA ASN A 229 7.57 21.62 -5.19
C ASN A 229 8.14 23.02 -4.91
N LYS A 230 9.45 23.14 -4.71
CA LYS A 230 10.12 24.44 -4.54
C LYS A 230 10.00 25.28 -5.80
N GLU A 231 10.22 24.68 -6.97
CA GLU A 231 10.11 25.37 -8.26
C GLU A 231 8.65 25.83 -8.51
N LEU A 232 7.66 24.96 -8.24
CA LEU A 232 6.24 25.32 -8.32
C LEU A 232 5.88 26.49 -7.38
N ALA A 233 6.40 26.47 -6.16
CA ALA A 233 6.18 27.57 -5.20
C ALA A 233 6.77 28.90 -5.72
N ASN A 234 7.98 28.86 -6.31
CA ASN A 234 8.61 30.03 -6.91
C ASN A 234 7.82 30.56 -8.10
N ILE A 235 7.33 29.66 -9.00
CA ILE A 235 6.49 30.05 -10.15
C ILE A 235 5.21 30.74 -9.65
N LYS A 236 4.49 30.14 -8.68
CA LYS A 236 3.28 30.71 -8.08
C LYS A 236 3.53 32.08 -7.45
N ALA A 237 4.62 32.21 -6.71
CA ALA A 237 5.01 33.49 -6.07
C ALA A 237 5.21 34.58 -7.11
N LEU A 238 5.90 34.32 -8.22
CA LEU A 238 6.09 35.32 -9.29
C LEU A 238 4.78 35.64 -10.01
N MET A 239 3.93 34.67 -10.24
CA MET A 239 2.60 34.90 -10.82
C MET A 239 1.76 35.84 -9.95
N GLU A 240 1.78 35.63 -8.63
CA GLU A 240 1.00 36.41 -7.67
C GLU A 240 1.58 37.83 -7.46
N THR A 241 2.89 37.92 -7.22
CA THR A 241 3.55 39.18 -6.84
C THR A 241 3.83 40.10 -8.03
N MET A 242 4.23 39.52 -9.16
CA MET A 242 4.63 40.26 -10.36
C MET A 242 3.53 40.27 -11.44
N LYS A 243 2.37 39.66 -11.18
CA LYS A 243 1.26 39.52 -12.14
C LYS A 243 1.68 38.91 -13.48
N MET A 244 2.68 38.02 -13.44
CA MET A 244 3.18 37.31 -14.63
C MET A 244 2.29 36.14 -14.99
N SER A 245 2.26 35.77 -16.29
CA SER A 245 1.72 34.46 -16.69
C SER A 245 2.66 33.35 -16.21
N ALA A 246 2.14 32.12 -16.10
CA ALA A 246 2.94 30.97 -15.73
C ALA A 246 4.16 30.78 -16.66
N GLU A 247 3.98 30.98 -17.98
CA GLU A 247 5.08 30.89 -18.94
C GLU A 247 6.14 31.99 -18.73
N GLN A 248 5.73 33.21 -18.43
CA GLN A 248 6.66 34.32 -18.12
C GLN A 248 7.42 34.03 -16.83
N ALA A 249 6.74 33.54 -15.79
CA ALA A 249 7.37 33.19 -14.52
C ALA A 249 8.40 32.04 -14.72
N MET A 250 8.04 30.99 -15.47
CA MET A 250 8.96 29.90 -15.79
C MET A 250 10.19 30.39 -16.57
N LYS A 251 10.01 31.28 -17.56
CA LYS A 251 11.13 31.88 -18.30
C LYS A 251 12.03 32.71 -17.39
N ALA A 252 11.44 33.52 -16.49
CA ALA A 252 12.19 34.34 -15.50
C ALA A 252 13.03 33.45 -14.55
N LEU A 253 12.51 32.30 -14.14
CA LEU A 253 13.20 31.30 -13.31
C LEU A 253 14.16 30.41 -14.11
N LYS A 254 14.27 30.58 -15.43
CA LYS A 254 15.11 29.80 -16.33
C LYS A 254 14.76 28.30 -16.34
N VAL A 255 13.49 27.98 -16.11
CA VAL A 255 12.99 26.60 -16.26
C VAL A 255 13.18 26.16 -17.72
N PRO A 256 13.69 24.95 -17.99
CA PRO A 256 13.84 24.44 -19.36
C PRO A 256 12.48 24.36 -20.07
N ALA A 257 12.42 24.76 -21.33
CA ALA A 257 11.18 24.75 -22.11
C ALA A 257 10.54 23.36 -22.23
N SER A 258 11.34 22.29 -22.19
CA SER A 258 10.89 20.89 -22.16
C SER A 258 10.07 20.54 -20.92
N GLU A 259 10.23 21.26 -19.81
CA GLU A 259 9.50 21.04 -18.56
C GLU A 259 8.23 21.93 -18.42
N PHE A 260 8.01 22.89 -19.29
CA PHE A 260 6.88 23.82 -19.20
C PHE A 260 5.53 23.09 -19.13
N LYS A 261 5.32 22.08 -20.00
CA LYS A 261 4.09 21.29 -20.00
C LYS A 261 3.84 20.57 -18.67
N LYS A 262 4.91 20.08 -18.04
CA LYS A 262 4.85 19.41 -16.74
C LYS A 262 4.41 20.38 -15.63
N TYR A 263 5.06 21.54 -15.55
CA TYR A 263 4.72 22.53 -14.52
C TYR A 263 3.34 23.17 -14.74
N MET A 264 2.96 23.41 -16.00
CA MET A 264 1.60 23.92 -16.35
C MET A 264 0.49 22.97 -15.88
N ALA A 265 0.72 21.66 -15.93
CA ALA A 265 -0.25 20.65 -15.47
C ALA A 265 -0.34 20.56 -13.93
N MET A 266 0.60 21.17 -13.21
CA MET A 266 0.68 21.13 -11.74
C MET A 266 0.28 22.45 -11.08
N LEU A 267 0.10 23.54 -11.86
CA LEU A 267 -0.33 24.85 -11.40
C LEU A 267 -1.84 24.94 -11.22
#